data_eea722990e291e43d7cd78fb036b6fc1
#
_entry.id   eea722990e291e43d7cd78fb036b6fc1
#
_cell.length_a   1.000
_cell.length_b   1.000
_cell.length_c   1.000
_cell.angle_alpha   90.00
_cell.angle_beta   90.00
_cell.angle_gamma   90.00
#
_symmetry.space_group_name_H-M   'P 1'
#
loop_
_entity.id
_entity.type
_entity.pdbx_description
1 polymer ?
#
loop_
_entity_poly.entity_id
_entity_poly.type
_entity_poly.pdbx_seq_one_letter_code
_entity_poly.pdbx_strand_id
1 'polypeptide(L)'
;MIRRVLEAATRTLAVMAILFVPVIIGAHYIYHHWTEPEHPVVQFKTPYLNLPFFIIRAVVIFGVWLALAFFLNRWSLAQDRTADNRYTKKMRELSGGGMVALIFTVTFAAVDWYMSLEPEWFSTIYGLIWVAAWSLSALAFVIASMAFLSKQEPMSRVVAPLHFHDLGKLLLALVMLWSYFAFSQYLIIWSGNLPEEIGYYIARTHRVWGAVIIAIGILHFAAPFLFLLSRNFKRNPSKLVLVAVLILVMRMVDLIWVLVPAFGEEHRWVWLDAIALIGFGGLWFALLTWQVSKRPIVPINDPQFESVLAQMHASGH
;
A
#
# COMPACT_ATOMS: atom_id res chain seq x y z
N MET A 1 11.50 -16.06 -2.41
CA MET A 1 10.60 -16.53 -1.34
C MET A 1 9.31 -15.71 -1.26
N ILE A 2 9.36 -14.39 -1.12
CA ILE A 2 8.18 -13.50 -0.99
C ILE A 2 7.33 -13.35 -2.26
N ARG A 3 7.91 -13.65 -3.44
CA ARG A 3 7.33 -13.41 -4.75
C ARG A 3 5.94 -14.03 -4.93
N ARG A 4 5.73 -15.27 -4.48
CA ARG A 4 4.45 -15.99 -4.64
C ARG A 4 3.30 -15.39 -3.85
N VAL A 5 3.58 -14.89 -2.65
CA VAL A 5 2.58 -14.18 -1.84
C VAL A 5 2.18 -12.87 -2.51
N LEU A 6 3.15 -12.11 -3.04
CA LEU A 6 2.88 -10.88 -3.80
C LEU A 6 2.10 -11.16 -5.08
N GLU A 7 2.47 -12.19 -5.84
CA GLU A 7 1.74 -12.62 -7.04
C GLU A 7 0.29 -13.01 -6.73
N ALA A 8 0.06 -13.69 -5.60
CA ALA A 8 -1.30 -14.03 -5.16
C ALA A 8 -2.09 -12.77 -4.82
N ALA A 9 -1.48 -11.82 -4.11
CA ALA A 9 -2.11 -10.54 -3.79
C ALA A 9 -2.44 -9.72 -5.05
N THR A 10 -1.53 -9.66 -6.05
CA THR A 10 -1.82 -8.93 -7.30
C THR A 10 -2.96 -9.54 -8.11
N ARG A 11 -3.23 -10.84 -7.99
CA ARG A 11 -4.36 -11.49 -8.67
C ARG A 11 -5.73 -11.12 -8.09
N THR A 12 -5.80 -10.59 -6.87
CA THR A 12 -7.05 -10.09 -6.29
C THR A 12 -7.46 -8.74 -6.89
N LEU A 13 -6.54 -8.05 -7.58
CA LEU A 13 -6.74 -6.70 -8.10
C LEU A 13 -7.93 -6.60 -9.08
N ALA A 14 -8.20 -7.65 -9.86
CA ALA A 14 -9.36 -7.66 -10.77
C ALA A 14 -10.70 -7.53 -10.00
N VAL A 15 -10.81 -8.22 -8.86
CA VAL A 15 -11.99 -8.10 -8.00
C VAL A 15 -12.03 -6.73 -7.32
N MET A 16 -10.89 -6.19 -6.91
CA MET A 16 -10.80 -4.83 -6.34
C MET A 16 -11.25 -3.77 -7.36
N ALA A 17 -10.91 -3.93 -8.64
CA ALA A 17 -11.39 -3.04 -9.70
C ALA A 17 -12.93 -3.09 -9.86
N ILE A 18 -13.53 -4.28 -9.74
CA ILE A 18 -15.01 -4.43 -9.74
C ILE A 18 -15.62 -3.77 -8.49
N LEU A 19 -14.99 -3.95 -7.33
CA LEU A 19 -15.43 -3.34 -6.07
C LEU A 19 -15.24 -1.81 -6.04
N PHE A 20 -14.51 -1.24 -6.99
CA PHE A 20 -14.42 0.20 -7.17
C PHE A 20 -15.63 0.78 -7.95
N VAL A 21 -16.40 -0.05 -8.66
CA VAL A 21 -17.58 0.39 -9.42
C VAL A 21 -18.61 1.11 -8.53
N PRO A 22 -18.96 0.66 -7.32
CA PRO A 22 -19.82 1.42 -6.41
C PRO A 22 -19.32 2.83 -6.11
N VAL A 23 -17.99 3.04 -6.03
CA VAL A 23 -17.41 4.38 -5.83
C VAL A 23 -17.69 5.27 -7.05
N ILE A 24 -17.59 4.71 -8.27
CA ILE A 24 -17.90 5.43 -9.51
C ILE A 24 -19.40 5.78 -9.56
N ILE A 25 -20.26 4.84 -9.20
CA ILE A 25 -21.73 5.06 -9.19
C ILE A 25 -22.09 6.13 -8.15
N GLY A 26 -21.47 6.07 -6.96
CA GLY A 26 -21.68 7.03 -5.87
C GLY A 26 -20.84 8.31 -5.99
N ALA A 27 -20.09 8.50 -7.07
CA ALA A 27 -19.13 9.60 -7.17
C ALA A 27 -19.79 10.98 -7.03
N HIS A 28 -21.03 11.17 -7.48
CA HIS A 28 -21.79 12.40 -7.30
C HIS A 28 -21.99 12.75 -5.82
N TYR A 29 -22.22 11.75 -4.97
CA TYR A 29 -22.39 11.95 -3.52
C TYR A 29 -21.05 12.06 -2.77
N ILE A 30 -20.08 11.22 -3.16
CA ILE A 30 -18.76 11.17 -2.48
C ILE A 30 -17.94 12.43 -2.79
N TYR A 31 -18.02 12.92 -4.02
CA TYR A 31 -17.23 14.03 -4.55
C TYR A 31 -18.09 15.24 -4.93
N HIS A 32 -19.18 15.49 -4.18
CA HIS A 32 -20.13 16.57 -4.49
C HIS A 32 -19.44 17.94 -4.62
N HIS A 33 -18.40 18.21 -3.85
CA HIS A 33 -17.65 19.47 -3.87
C HIS A 33 -17.10 19.86 -5.26
N TRP A 34 -16.84 18.89 -6.14
CA TRP A 34 -16.37 19.19 -7.49
C TRP A 34 -17.31 18.66 -8.59
N THR A 35 -18.25 17.80 -8.28
CA THR A 35 -19.32 17.44 -9.24
C THR A 35 -20.34 18.55 -9.39
N GLU A 36 -20.52 19.36 -8.34
CA GLU A 36 -21.35 20.58 -8.30
C GLU A 36 -20.52 21.74 -7.72
N PRO A 37 -19.58 22.31 -8.51
CA PRO A 37 -18.60 23.25 -7.98
C PRO A 37 -19.23 24.62 -7.68
N GLU A 38 -19.37 24.94 -6.40
CA GLU A 38 -19.84 26.25 -5.94
C GLU A 38 -18.69 27.25 -5.78
N HIS A 39 -17.51 26.77 -5.32
CA HIS A 39 -16.37 27.63 -5.05
C HIS A 39 -15.55 27.95 -6.31
N PRO A 40 -15.13 29.22 -6.55
CA PRO A 40 -14.40 29.63 -7.77
C PRO A 40 -13.12 28.84 -8.02
N VAL A 41 -12.37 28.48 -6.96
CA VAL A 41 -11.12 27.69 -7.07
C VAL A 41 -11.40 26.31 -7.63
N VAL A 42 -12.52 25.70 -7.24
CA VAL A 42 -12.94 24.38 -7.74
C VAL A 42 -13.43 24.48 -9.17
N GLN A 43 -14.18 25.54 -9.52
CA GLN A 43 -14.59 25.82 -10.89
C GLN A 43 -13.41 25.90 -11.85
N PHE A 44 -12.30 26.51 -11.42
CA PHE A 44 -11.07 26.58 -12.22
C PHE A 44 -10.45 25.17 -12.47
N LYS A 45 -10.68 24.21 -11.56
CA LYS A 45 -10.19 22.82 -11.70
C LYS A 45 -11.10 21.90 -12.51
N THR A 46 -12.27 22.39 -13.00
CA THR A 46 -13.24 21.59 -13.77
C THR A 46 -12.66 20.89 -15.02
N PRO A 47 -11.67 21.44 -15.75
CA PRO A 47 -11.05 20.71 -16.86
C PRO A 47 -10.42 19.39 -16.46
N TYR A 48 -9.96 19.28 -15.21
CA TYR A 48 -9.38 18.06 -14.65
C TYR A 48 -10.39 17.29 -13.78
N LEU A 49 -11.10 17.99 -12.86
CA LEU A 49 -12.09 17.41 -11.94
C LEU A 49 -13.48 17.43 -12.59
N ASN A 50 -13.74 16.45 -13.43
CA ASN A 50 -15.05 16.17 -14.00
C ASN A 50 -15.27 14.66 -14.07
N LEU A 51 -16.51 14.23 -13.96
CA LEU A 51 -16.87 12.81 -13.84
C LEU A 51 -16.41 11.97 -15.04
N PRO A 52 -16.60 12.37 -16.32
CA PRO A 52 -16.11 11.58 -17.44
C PRO A 52 -14.60 11.36 -17.41
N PHE A 53 -13.81 12.41 -17.13
CA PHE A 53 -12.36 12.30 -17.09
C PHE A 53 -11.87 11.53 -15.86
N PHE A 54 -12.55 11.66 -14.71
CA PHE A 54 -12.29 10.83 -13.52
C PHE A 54 -12.45 9.34 -13.83
N ILE A 55 -13.53 8.94 -14.53
CA ILE A 55 -13.76 7.55 -14.93
C ILE A 55 -12.67 7.06 -15.89
N ILE A 56 -12.33 7.88 -16.90
CA ILE A 56 -11.27 7.53 -17.86
C ILE A 56 -9.95 7.28 -17.13
N ARG A 57 -9.55 8.18 -16.21
CA ARG A 57 -8.32 7.99 -15.42
C ARG A 57 -8.38 6.73 -14.54
N ALA A 58 -9.50 6.46 -13.89
CA ALA A 58 -9.67 5.24 -13.09
C ALA A 58 -9.51 3.99 -13.96
N VAL A 59 -10.10 3.94 -15.15
CA VAL A 59 -9.95 2.83 -16.11
C VAL A 59 -8.50 2.67 -16.55
N VAL A 60 -7.81 3.77 -16.87
CA VAL A 60 -6.38 3.74 -17.25
C VAL A 60 -5.51 3.24 -16.09
N ILE A 61 -5.72 3.72 -14.88
CA ILE A 61 -4.97 3.33 -13.67
C ILE A 61 -5.13 1.83 -13.42
N PHE A 62 -6.37 1.35 -13.32
CA PHE A 62 -6.62 -0.10 -13.14
C PHE A 62 -6.12 -0.91 -14.33
N GLY A 63 -6.25 -0.41 -15.56
CA GLY A 63 -5.74 -1.04 -16.78
C GLY A 63 -4.22 -1.27 -16.71
N VAL A 64 -3.45 -0.26 -16.31
CA VAL A 64 -1.99 -0.37 -16.12
C VAL A 64 -1.67 -1.39 -15.04
N TRP A 65 -2.32 -1.32 -13.87
CA TRP A 65 -2.05 -2.24 -12.77
C TRP A 65 -2.41 -3.68 -13.12
N LEU A 66 -3.55 -3.90 -13.77
CA LEU A 66 -3.97 -5.24 -14.23
C LEU A 66 -3.04 -5.80 -15.30
N ALA A 67 -2.58 -4.96 -16.25
CA ALA A 67 -1.64 -5.37 -17.27
C ALA A 67 -0.29 -5.80 -16.66
N LEU A 68 0.28 -4.99 -15.76
CA LEU A 68 1.51 -5.33 -15.04
C LEU A 68 1.35 -6.64 -14.25
N ALA A 69 0.27 -6.77 -13.48
CA ALA A 69 -0.03 -7.97 -12.72
C ALA A 69 -0.18 -9.20 -13.63
N PHE A 70 -0.91 -9.07 -14.74
CA PHE A 70 -1.13 -10.14 -15.69
C PHE A 70 0.17 -10.65 -16.33
N PHE A 71 0.97 -9.76 -16.91
CA PHE A 71 2.21 -10.16 -17.60
C PHE A 71 3.24 -10.74 -16.62
N LEU A 72 3.44 -10.11 -15.45
CA LEU A 72 4.37 -10.61 -14.44
C LEU A 72 3.96 -12.01 -13.94
N ASN A 73 2.67 -12.20 -13.61
CA ASN A 73 2.16 -13.50 -13.18
C ASN A 73 2.25 -14.56 -14.29
N ARG A 74 1.94 -14.20 -15.54
CA ARG A 74 2.01 -15.12 -16.69
C ARG A 74 3.43 -15.60 -16.94
N TRP A 75 4.41 -14.68 -16.95
CA TRP A 75 5.81 -15.03 -17.17
C TRP A 75 6.43 -15.80 -16.00
N SER A 76 6.01 -15.47 -14.77
CA SER A 76 6.40 -16.22 -13.57
C SER A 76 5.97 -17.68 -13.65
N LEU A 77 4.73 -17.95 -14.08
CA LEU A 77 4.23 -19.31 -14.26
C LEU A 77 4.90 -20.04 -15.44
N ALA A 78 5.19 -19.33 -16.53
CA ALA A 78 5.89 -19.92 -17.67
C ALA A 78 7.32 -20.32 -17.27
N GLN A 79 7.99 -19.52 -16.43
CA GLN A 79 9.31 -19.86 -15.88
C GLN A 79 9.29 -21.14 -15.05
N ASP A 80 8.28 -21.35 -14.22
CA ASP A 80 8.16 -22.59 -13.44
C ASP A 80 8.03 -23.85 -14.29
N ARG A 81 7.45 -23.73 -15.49
CA ARG A 81 7.23 -24.87 -16.40
C ARG A 81 8.42 -25.17 -17.30
N THR A 82 9.19 -24.15 -17.68
CA THR A 82 10.19 -24.27 -18.76
C THR A 82 11.61 -24.12 -18.28
N ALA A 83 11.86 -23.61 -17.05
CA ALA A 83 13.17 -23.23 -16.52
C ALA A 83 13.95 -22.23 -17.43
N ASP A 84 13.24 -21.50 -18.32
CA ASP A 84 13.85 -20.61 -19.31
C ASP A 84 14.17 -19.23 -18.68
N ASN A 85 15.45 -18.87 -18.66
CA ASN A 85 15.96 -17.60 -18.13
C ASN A 85 15.46 -16.36 -18.90
N ARG A 86 14.90 -16.53 -20.11
CA ARG A 86 14.28 -15.42 -20.86
C ARG A 86 13.13 -14.78 -20.09
N TYR A 87 12.39 -15.57 -19.30
CA TYR A 87 11.30 -15.03 -18.49
C TYR A 87 11.81 -14.14 -17.34
N THR A 88 12.94 -14.49 -16.72
CA THR A 88 13.60 -13.63 -15.73
C THR A 88 13.97 -12.26 -16.33
N LYS A 89 14.53 -12.27 -17.56
CA LYS A 89 14.88 -11.05 -18.27
C LYS A 89 13.65 -10.20 -18.57
N LYS A 90 12.59 -10.81 -19.16
CA LYS A 90 11.31 -10.11 -19.46
C LYS A 90 10.67 -9.50 -18.22
N MET A 91 10.62 -10.23 -17.09
CA MET A 91 10.06 -9.71 -15.85
C MET A 91 10.87 -8.54 -15.31
N ARG A 92 12.21 -8.60 -15.37
CA ARG A 92 13.08 -7.51 -14.92
C ARG A 92 12.91 -6.27 -15.78
N GLU A 93 12.85 -6.40 -17.11
CA GLU A 93 12.64 -5.29 -18.04
C GLU A 93 11.27 -4.63 -17.83
N LEU A 94 10.21 -5.45 -17.73
CA LEU A 94 8.87 -4.92 -17.44
C LEU A 94 8.79 -4.27 -16.06
N SER A 95 9.44 -4.84 -15.04
CA SER A 95 9.44 -4.26 -13.69
C SER A 95 10.13 -2.90 -13.63
N GLY A 96 11.20 -2.68 -14.42
CA GLY A 96 11.87 -1.37 -14.49
C GLY A 96 10.95 -0.26 -14.98
N GLY A 97 10.34 -0.42 -16.15
CA GLY A 97 9.34 0.53 -16.68
C GLY A 97 8.05 0.55 -15.86
N GLY A 98 7.64 -0.63 -15.35
CA GLY A 98 6.45 -0.79 -14.52
C GLY A 98 6.53 -0.04 -13.19
N MET A 99 7.70 0.06 -12.57
CA MET A 99 7.91 0.87 -11.34
C MET A 99 7.63 2.35 -11.61
N VAL A 100 8.13 2.88 -12.71
CA VAL A 100 7.87 4.29 -13.10
C VAL A 100 6.36 4.49 -13.34
N ALA A 101 5.74 3.62 -14.13
CA ALA A 101 4.30 3.67 -14.39
C ALA A 101 3.48 3.55 -13.10
N LEU A 102 3.91 2.68 -12.15
CA LEU A 102 3.25 2.50 -10.86
C LEU A 102 3.31 3.79 -10.02
N ILE A 103 4.48 4.43 -9.91
CA ILE A 103 4.64 5.68 -9.13
C ILE A 103 3.70 6.77 -9.68
N PHE A 104 3.65 6.96 -10.99
CA PHE A 104 2.76 7.94 -11.61
C PHE A 104 1.29 7.58 -11.40
N THR A 105 0.90 6.34 -11.67
CA THR A 105 -0.51 5.94 -11.53
C THR A 105 -0.99 5.95 -10.08
N VAL A 106 -0.15 5.60 -9.11
CA VAL A 106 -0.46 5.74 -7.67
C VAL A 106 -0.57 7.22 -7.29
N THR A 107 0.28 8.10 -7.84
CA THR A 107 0.18 9.54 -7.61
C THR A 107 -1.15 10.09 -8.15
N PHE A 108 -1.53 9.76 -9.37
CA PHE A 108 -2.82 10.17 -9.92
C PHE A 108 -4.01 9.56 -9.17
N ALA A 109 -3.92 8.30 -8.76
CA ALA A 109 -4.94 7.67 -7.91
C ALA A 109 -5.09 8.40 -6.57
N ALA A 110 -3.97 8.81 -5.94
CA ALA A 110 -3.99 9.55 -4.69
C ALA A 110 -4.63 10.94 -4.87
N VAL A 111 -4.35 11.62 -5.99
CA VAL A 111 -4.97 12.91 -6.32
C VAL A 111 -6.46 12.75 -6.58
N ASP A 112 -6.85 11.76 -7.38
CA ASP A 112 -8.24 11.58 -7.80
C ASP A 112 -9.15 11.02 -6.71
N TRP A 113 -8.66 10.06 -5.91
CA TRP A 113 -9.51 9.31 -4.98
C TRP A 113 -9.49 9.87 -3.56
N TYR A 114 -8.41 10.53 -3.18
CA TYR A 114 -8.24 11.04 -1.82
C TYR A 114 -8.14 12.56 -1.76
N MET A 115 -7.21 13.18 -2.51
CA MET A 115 -7.02 14.63 -2.46
C MET A 115 -8.23 15.39 -3.01
N SER A 116 -8.93 14.84 -3.99
CA SER A 116 -10.12 15.46 -4.60
C SER A 116 -11.35 15.47 -3.68
N LEU A 117 -11.32 14.81 -2.52
CA LEU A 117 -12.36 14.94 -1.49
C LEU A 117 -12.38 16.37 -0.91
N GLU A 118 -11.23 17.04 -0.88
CA GLU A 118 -11.08 18.43 -0.45
C GLU A 118 -10.47 19.23 -1.62
N PRO A 119 -11.24 19.54 -2.68
CA PRO A 119 -10.69 20.05 -3.94
C PRO A 119 -10.13 21.48 -3.85
N GLU A 120 -10.38 22.20 -2.77
CA GLU A 120 -9.77 23.50 -2.50
C GLU A 120 -8.31 23.35 -2.09
N TRP A 121 -7.98 22.25 -1.40
CA TRP A 121 -6.65 21.91 -0.94
C TRP A 121 -5.82 21.16 -2.00
N PHE A 122 -4.50 21.30 -1.94
CA PHE A 122 -3.57 20.50 -2.76
C PHE A 122 -2.19 20.39 -2.10
N SER A 123 -1.49 19.30 -2.45
CA SER A 123 -0.10 19.09 -2.04
C SER A 123 0.64 18.28 -3.10
N THR A 124 1.80 18.78 -3.54
CA THR A 124 2.62 18.14 -4.58
C THR A 124 3.31 16.86 -4.08
N ILE A 125 3.60 16.75 -2.79
CA ILE A 125 4.23 15.56 -2.20
C ILE A 125 3.21 14.45 -1.89
N TYR A 126 1.90 14.72 -1.99
CA TYR A 126 0.84 13.81 -1.57
C TYR A 126 0.93 12.44 -2.24
N GLY A 127 1.19 12.39 -3.54
CA GLY A 127 1.38 11.13 -4.27
C GLY A 127 2.54 10.28 -3.73
N LEU A 128 3.65 10.92 -3.35
CA LEU A 128 4.81 10.21 -2.77
C LEU A 128 4.52 9.65 -1.39
N ILE A 129 3.71 10.34 -0.58
CA ILE A 129 3.22 9.81 0.71
C ILE A 129 2.47 8.50 0.49
N TRP A 130 1.59 8.45 -0.52
CA TRP A 130 0.81 7.26 -0.84
C TRP A 130 1.66 6.12 -1.41
N VAL A 131 2.62 6.42 -2.28
CA VAL A 131 3.59 5.44 -2.79
C VAL A 131 4.37 4.79 -1.64
N ALA A 132 4.89 5.61 -0.71
CA ALA A 132 5.63 5.12 0.45
C ALA A 132 4.72 4.30 1.39
N ALA A 133 3.50 4.77 1.64
CA ALA A 133 2.53 4.13 2.49
C ALA A 133 2.08 2.75 1.96
N TRP A 134 1.82 2.63 0.66
CA TRP A 134 1.44 1.36 0.04
C TRP A 134 2.62 0.38 0.02
N SER A 135 3.83 0.87 -0.27
CA SER A 135 5.05 0.06 -0.21
C SER A 135 5.31 -0.47 1.20
N LEU A 136 5.13 0.38 2.21
CA LEU A 136 5.26 0.02 3.62
C LEU A 136 4.23 -1.05 4.01
N SER A 137 2.97 -0.86 3.63
CA SER A 137 1.89 -1.83 3.89
C SER A 137 2.14 -3.17 3.20
N ALA A 138 2.56 -3.15 1.93
CA ALA A 138 2.87 -4.36 1.19
C ALA A 138 4.02 -5.15 1.83
N LEU A 139 5.09 -4.46 2.26
CA LEU A 139 6.22 -5.12 2.92
C LEU A 139 5.84 -5.67 4.30
N ALA A 140 5.09 -4.91 5.10
CA ALA A 140 4.59 -5.38 6.39
C ALA A 140 3.72 -6.63 6.24
N PHE A 141 2.82 -6.64 5.24
CA PHE A 141 2.00 -7.80 4.90
C PHE A 141 2.84 -9.01 4.48
N VAL A 142 3.88 -8.81 3.66
CA VAL A 142 4.81 -9.86 3.25
C VAL A 142 5.54 -10.45 4.45
N ILE A 143 6.03 -9.62 5.38
CA ILE A 143 6.71 -10.09 6.60
C ILE A 143 5.77 -10.94 7.46
N ALA A 144 4.53 -10.48 7.67
CA ALA A 144 3.53 -11.22 8.43
C ALA A 144 3.21 -12.58 7.77
N SER A 145 3.01 -12.58 6.45
CA SER A 145 2.76 -13.79 5.66
C SER A 145 3.94 -14.76 5.69
N MET A 146 5.18 -14.26 5.51
CA MET A 146 6.39 -15.10 5.58
C MET A 146 6.57 -15.74 6.95
N ALA A 147 6.35 -15.01 8.03
CA ALA A 147 6.50 -15.56 9.37
C ALA A 147 5.44 -16.63 9.68
N PHE A 148 4.24 -16.49 9.15
CA PHE A 148 3.21 -17.53 9.21
C PHE A 148 3.62 -18.77 8.40
N LEU A 149 4.02 -18.57 7.15
CA LEU A 149 4.40 -19.65 6.23
C LEU A 149 5.71 -20.33 6.63
N SER A 150 6.64 -19.63 7.29
CA SER A 150 7.92 -20.20 7.73
C SER A 150 7.80 -21.36 8.72
N LYS A 151 6.62 -21.54 9.33
CA LYS A 151 6.30 -22.66 10.20
C LYS A 151 5.77 -23.89 9.46
N GLN A 152 5.54 -23.78 8.16
CA GLN A 152 4.91 -24.82 7.32
C GLN A 152 5.87 -25.28 6.21
N GLU A 153 5.80 -26.57 5.86
CA GLU A 153 6.51 -27.12 4.69
C GLU A 153 5.91 -26.55 3.38
N PRO A 154 6.73 -26.24 2.38
CA PRO A 154 8.19 -26.37 2.30
C PRO A 154 8.98 -25.15 2.83
N MET A 155 8.30 -24.08 3.27
CA MET A 155 8.91 -22.80 3.64
C MET A 155 9.80 -22.91 4.89
N SER A 156 9.49 -23.83 5.82
CA SER A 156 10.28 -24.05 7.03
C SER A 156 11.73 -24.47 6.74
N ARG A 157 11.98 -25.11 5.59
CA ARG A 157 13.32 -25.51 5.14
C ARG A 157 14.11 -24.41 4.43
N VAL A 158 13.43 -23.35 4.00
CA VAL A 158 14.00 -22.35 3.08
C VAL A 158 14.15 -20.99 3.74
N VAL A 159 13.33 -20.69 4.77
CA VAL A 159 13.32 -19.39 5.42
C VAL A 159 14.29 -19.38 6.60
N ALA A 160 15.35 -18.56 6.51
CA ALA A 160 16.33 -18.36 7.57
C ALA A 160 16.12 -17.00 8.30
N PRO A 161 16.63 -16.87 9.55
CA PRO A 161 16.57 -15.60 10.30
C PRO A 161 17.23 -14.42 9.58
N LEU A 162 18.18 -14.69 8.67
CA LEU A 162 18.83 -13.66 7.85
C LEU A 162 17.84 -12.96 6.92
N HIS A 163 16.89 -13.70 6.34
CA HIS A 163 15.87 -13.12 5.46
C HIS A 163 14.96 -12.15 6.23
N PHE A 164 14.57 -12.47 7.46
CA PHE A 164 13.82 -11.54 8.31
C PHE A 164 14.62 -10.30 8.67
N HIS A 165 15.94 -10.46 8.90
CA HIS A 165 16.80 -9.31 9.15
C HIS A 165 16.84 -8.34 7.97
N ASP A 166 16.95 -8.85 6.75
CA ASP A 166 17.00 -8.01 5.54
C ASP A 166 15.66 -7.34 5.23
N LEU A 167 14.55 -8.09 5.39
CA LEU A 167 13.21 -7.51 5.31
C LEU A 167 12.97 -6.44 6.39
N GLY A 168 13.46 -6.66 7.61
CA GLY A 168 13.41 -5.70 8.70
C GLY A 168 14.23 -4.43 8.46
N LYS A 169 15.36 -4.51 7.71
CA LYS A 169 16.10 -3.32 7.27
C LYS A 169 15.27 -2.52 6.25
N LEU A 170 14.68 -3.22 5.27
CA LEU A 170 13.85 -2.57 4.26
C LEU A 170 12.59 -1.96 4.90
N LEU A 171 11.99 -2.65 5.87
CA LEU A 171 10.84 -2.13 6.62
C LEU A 171 11.21 -0.84 7.36
N LEU A 172 12.37 -0.79 8.03
CA LEU A 172 12.89 0.42 8.66
C LEU A 172 13.07 1.56 7.65
N ALA A 173 13.65 1.28 6.48
CA ALA A 173 13.83 2.27 5.43
C ALA A 173 12.49 2.84 4.96
N LEU A 174 11.46 2.00 4.78
CA LEU A 174 10.13 2.44 4.35
C LEU A 174 9.38 3.20 5.47
N VAL A 175 9.54 2.82 6.73
CA VAL A 175 9.02 3.60 7.88
C VAL A 175 9.61 5.00 7.87
N MET A 176 10.93 5.11 7.70
CA MET A 176 11.62 6.40 7.62
C MET A 176 11.16 7.22 6.40
N LEU A 177 11.03 6.59 5.24
CA LEU A 177 10.63 7.27 4.01
C LEU A 177 9.19 7.82 4.10
N TRP A 178 8.25 7.00 4.58
CA TRP A 178 6.88 7.42 4.78
C TRP A 178 6.78 8.58 5.77
N SER A 179 7.43 8.45 6.94
CA SER A 179 7.40 9.50 7.97
C SER A 179 8.08 10.79 7.51
N TYR A 180 9.16 10.68 6.74
CA TYR A 180 9.82 11.83 6.14
C TYR A 180 8.86 12.62 5.23
N PHE A 181 8.18 11.94 4.32
CA PHE A 181 7.23 12.61 3.41
C PHE A 181 6.03 13.20 4.17
N ALA A 182 5.45 12.45 5.10
CA ALA A 182 4.29 12.90 5.89
C ALA A 182 4.67 14.10 6.78
N PHE A 183 5.81 14.03 7.46
CA PHE A 183 6.29 15.11 8.31
C PHE A 183 6.72 16.34 7.49
N SER A 184 7.37 16.15 6.33
CA SER A 184 7.74 17.25 5.44
C SER A 184 6.52 18.03 4.96
N GLN A 185 5.44 17.33 4.55
CA GLN A 185 4.19 17.97 4.18
C GLN A 185 3.63 18.79 5.34
N TYR A 186 3.55 18.18 6.54
CA TYR A 186 3.06 18.88 7.73
C TYR A 186 3.90 20.12 8.04
N LEU A 187 5.22 20.00 8.05
CA LEU A 187 6.15 21.07 8.39
C LEU A 187 6.05 22.25 7.41
N ILE A 188 5.97 21.95 6.10
CA ILE A 188 5.87 22.99 5.06
C ILE A 188 4.56 23.76 5.20
N ILE A 189 3.43 23.07 5.33
CA ILE A 189 2.11 23.68 5.45
C ILE A 189 1.99 24.45 6.77
N TRP A 190 2.48 23.88 7.88
CA TRP A 190 2.48 24.53 9.18
C TRP A 190 3.36 25.78 9.20
N SER A 191 4.56 25.73 8.59
CA SER A 191 5.49 26.88 8.53
C SER A 191 4.97 27.96 7.59
N GLY A 192 4.38 27.59 6.46
CA GLY A 192 3.80 28.50 5.48
C GLY A 192 2.58 29.23 6.02
N ASN A 193 1.79 28.54 6.84
CA ASN A 193 0.57 29.05 7.49
C ASN A 193 -0.36 29.81 6.53
N LEU A 194 -0.47 29.30 5.30
CA LEU A 194 -1.35 29.88 4.29
C LEU A 194 -2.80 29.47 4.59
N PRO A 195 -3.79 30.40 4.56
CA PRO A 195 -5.17 30.12 4.87
C PRO A 195 -5.76 28.98 4.02
N GLU A 196 -5.35 28.89 2.75
CA GLU A 196 -5.83 27.91 1.78
C GLU A 196 -5.30 26.50 2.05
N GLU A 197 -4.14 26.38 2.73
CA GLU A 197 -3.49 25.09 2.98
C GLU A 197 -3.66 24.58 4.39
N ILE A 198 -3.62 25.47 5.39
CA ILE A 198 -3.60 25.08 6.80
C ILE A 198 -4.91 24.43 7.26
N GLY A 199 -6.04 24.75 6.60
CA GLY A 199 -7.36 24.19 6.87
C GLY A 199 -7.38 22.67 6.93
N TYR A 200 -6.62 22.04 6.06
CA TYR A 200 -6.45 20.57 6.03
C TYR A 200 -5.97 20.00 7.37
N TYR A 201 -4.97 20.61 7.98
CA TYR A 201 -4.45 20.15 9.28
C TYR A 201 -5.29 20.62 10.45
N ILE A 202 -5.93 21.79 10.38
CA ILE A 202 -6.85 22.25 11.43
C ILE A 202 -7.97 21.23 11.62
N ALA A 203 -8.61 20.76 10.53
CA ALA A 203 -9.65 19.74 10.59
C ALA A 203 -9.14 18.41 11.20
N ARG A 204 -7.87 18.06 10.95
CA ARG A 204 -7.24 16.78 11.38
C ARG A 204 -6.46 16.84 12.69
N THR A 205 -6.42 18.00 13.35
CA THR A 205 -5.80 18.16 14.67
C THR A 205 -6.80 18.58 15.75
N HIS A 206 -8.02 18.90 15.35
CA HIS A 206 -9.07 19.32 16.29
C HIS A 206 -9.69 18.11 17.01
N ARG A 207 -10.08 18.30 18.30
CA ARG A 207 -10.78 17.30 19.12
C ARG A 207 -10.07 15.92 19.12
N VAL A 208 -10.80 14.86 18.81
CA VAL A 208 -10.31 13.45 18.80
C VAL A 208 -9.17 13.25 17.80
N TRP A 209 -9.18 13.93 16.66
CA TRP A 209 -8.18 13.78 15.60
C TRP A 209 -6.78 14.18 16.03
N GLY A 210 -6.67 15.14 16.99
CA GLY A 210 -5.39 15.48 17.62
C GLY A 210 -4.77 14.32 18.41
N ALA A 211 -5.57 13.52 19.11
CA ALA A 211 -5.07 12.31 19.78
C ALA A 211 -4.69 11.21 18.77
N VAL A 212 -5.45 11.09 17.68
CA VAL A 212 -5.18 10.11 16.62
C VAL A 212 -3.84 10.38 15.92
N ILE A 213 -3.53 11.64 15.57
CA ILE A 213 -2.24 11.97 14.92
C ILE A 213 -1.06 11.74 15.88
N ILE A 214 -1.22 12.01 17.19
CA ILE A 214 -0.20 11.66 18.18
C ILE A 214 0.00 10.15 18.26
N ALA A 215 -1.09 9.36 18.25
CA ALA A 215 -1.01 7.90 18.22
C ALA A 215 -0.31 7.40 16.96
N ILE A 216 -0.58 7.99 15.78
CA ILE A 216 0.13 7.70 14.54
C ILE A 216 1.63 8.01 14.68
N GLY A 217 2.00 9.18 15.20
CA GLY A 217 3.40 9.54 15.44
C GLY A 217 4.13 8.55 16.34
N ILE A 218 3.47 8.07 17.39
CA ILE A 218 4.07 7.15 18.36
C ILE A 218 4.04 5.71 17.83
N LEU A 219 2.89 5.20 17.39
CA LEU A 219 2.70 3.77 17.10
C LEU A 219 2.99 3.39 15.65
N HIS A 220 2.86 4.32 14.69
CA HIS A 220 3.16 4.05 13.28
C HIS A 220 4.60 4.42 12.90
N PHE A 221 5.22 5.37 13.62
CA PHE A 221 6.61 5.79 13.38
C PHE A 221 7.54 5.45 14.54
N ALA A 222 7.40 6.10 15.73
CA ALA A 222 8.44 6.06 16.77
C ALA A 222 8.67 4.63 17.30
N ALA A 223 7.62 3.87 17.62
CA ALA A 223 7.74 2.51 18.13
C ALA A 223 8.33 1.56 17.09
N PRO A 224 7.84 1.46 15.82
CA PRO A 224 8.48 0.69 14.77
C PRO A 224 9.94 1.08 14.54
N PHE A 225 10.25 2.37 14.48
CA PHE A 225 11.61 2.89 14.31
C PHE A 225 12.54 2.35 15.40
N LEU A 226 12.20 2.54 16.67
CA LEU A 226 13.03 2.12 17.81
C LEU A 226 13.22 0.60 17.84
N PHE A 227 12.17 -0.19 17.63
CA PHE A 227 12.27 -1.65 17.60
C PHE A 227 13.12 -2.14 16.43
N LEU A 228 12.96 -1.53 15.25
CA LEU A 228 13.69 -1.94 14.04
C LEU A 228 15.16 -1.47 14.03
N LEU A 229 15.61 -0.61 14.93
CA LEU A 229 17.04 -0.33 15.12
C LEU A 229 17.79 -1.57 15.64
N SER A 230 17.17 -2.36 16.50
CA SER A 230 17.79 -3.54 17.10
C SER A 230 18.00 -4.67 16.08
N ARG A 231 19.26 -5.15 15.95
CA ARG A 231 19.61 -6.30 15.10
C ARG A 231 18.95 -7.59 15.59
N ASN A 232 18.93 -7.81 16.90
CA ASN A 232 18.35 -9.01 17.51
C ASN A 232 16.83 -9.05 17.34
N PHE A 233 16.18 -7.88 17.35
CA PHE A 233 14.76 -7.77 17.12
C PHE A 233 14.39 -8.18 15.68
N LYS A 234 15.11 -7.67 14.68
CA LYS A 234 14.89 -7.97 13.26
C LYS A 234 15.13 -9.43 12.89
N ARG A 235 16.02 -10.13 13.59
CA ARG A 235 16.30 -11.56 13.37
C ARG A 235 15.25 -12.50 13.95
N ASN A 236 14.41 -12.02 14.86
CA ASN A 236 13.39 -12.84 15.50
C ASN A 236 12.06 -12.69 14.73
N PRO A 237 11.59 -13.75 14.04
CA PRO A 237 10.35 -13.69 13.25
C PRO A 237 9.13 -13.26 14.05
N SER A 238 8.95 -13.75 15.28
CA SER A 238 7.81 -13.45 16.13
C SER A 238 7.78 -11.97 16.56
N LYS A 239 8.94 -11.38 16.83
CA LYS A 239 9.05 -9.95 17.18
C LYS A 239 8.83 -9.07 15.96
N LEU A 240 9.40 -9.44 14.81
CA LEU A 240 9.26 -8.67 13.58
C LEU A 240 7.81 -8.67 13.08
N VAL A 241 7.10 -9.80 13.21
CA VAL A 241 5.66 -9.90 12.91
C VAL A 241 4.83 -8.94 13.75
N LEU A 242 5.15 -8.80 15.04
CA LEU A 242 4.41 -7.89 15.91
C LEU A 242 4.49 -6.44 15.38
N VAL A 243 5.68 -6.00 14.97
CA VAL A 243 5.85 -4.67 14.36
C VAL A 243 5.16 -4.58 13.00
N ALA A 244 5.24 -5.61 12.17
CA ALA A 244 4.56 -5.62 10.88
C ALA A 244 3.03 -5.52 11.03
N VAL A 245 2.44 -6.26 11.97
CA VAL A 245 1.00 -6.19 12.27
C VAL A 245 0.64 -4.82 12.85
N LEU A 246 1.46 -4.27 13.76
CA LEU A 246 1.26 -2.92 14.29
C LEU A 246 1.22 -1.89 13.15
N ILE A 247 2.18 -1.95 12.20
CA ILE A 247 2.20 -1.06 11.03
C ILE A 247 0.92 -1.20 10.20
N LEU A 248 0.44 -2.44 9.94
CA LEU A 248 -0.79 -2.67 9.18
C LEU A 248 -2.02 -2.09 9.88
N VAL A 249 -2.14 -2.29 11.19
CA VAL A 249 -3.24 -1.72 11.99
C VAL A 249 -3.17 -0.20 11.99
N MET A 250 -1.99 0.35 12.24
CA MET A 250 -1.81 1.81 12.26
C MET A 250 -2.00 2.44 10.89
N ARG A 251 -1.75 1.68 9.80
CA ARG A 251 -2.09 2.14 8.45
C ARG A 251 -3.59 2.28 8.23
N MET A 252 -4.41 1.43 8.84
CA MET A 252 -5.87 1.61 8.81
C MET A 252 -6.28 2.86 9.60
N VAL A 253 -5.67 3.09 10.76
CA VAL A 253 -5.90 4.31 11.57
C VAL A 253 -5.51 5.56 10.80
N ASP A 254 -4.38 5.55 10.11
CA ASP A 254 -3.91 6.65 9.27
C ASP A 254 -4.87 6.93 8.08
N LEU A 255 -5.40 5.88 7.43
CA LEU A 255 -6.45 6.02 6.41
C LEU A 255 -7.70 6.71 6.95
N ILE A 256 -8.18 6.30 8.11
CA ILE A 256 -9.33 6.90 8.79
C ILE A 256 -9.04 8.38 9.11
N TRP A 257 -7.85 8.68 9.62
CA TRP A 257 -7.43 10.04 9.93
C TRP A 257 -7.35 10.95 8.68
N VAL A 258 -6.94 10.40 7.55
CA VAL A 258 -6.89 11.15 6.27
C VAL A 258 -8.28 11.37 5.69
N LEU A 259 -9.15 10.34 5.71
CA LEU A 259 -10.39 10.34 4.93
C LEU A 259 -11.59 10.92 5.69
N VAL A 260 -11.78 10.52 6.96
CA VAL A 260 -13.03 10.84 7.68
C VAL A 260 -13.23 12.34 7.90
N PRO A 261 -12.20 13.14 8.24
CA PRO A 261 -12.39 14.59 8.41
C PRO A 261 -12.85 15.32 7.14
N ALA A 262 -12.58 14.77 5.94
CA ALA A 262 -13.03 15.36 4.68
C ALA A 262 -14.56 15.35 4.52
N PHE A 263 -15.28 14.47 5.24
CA PHE A 263 -16.75 14.39 5.23
C PHE A 263 -17.42 15.25 6.30
N GLY A 264 -16.66 16.04 7.06
CA GLY A 264 -17.16 16.97 8.06
C GLY A 264 -17.80 16.30 9.28
N GLU A 265 -18.51 17.11 10.08
CA GLU A 265 -19.17 16.65 11.33
C GLU A 265 -20.44 15.81 11.07
N GLU A 266 -20.93 15.77 9.85
CA GLU A 266 -22.13 15.00 9.45
C GLU A 266 -21.87 13.50 9.41
N HIS A 267 -20.58 13.07 9.36
CA HIS A 267 -20.21 11.66 9.35
C HIS A 267 -20.48 11.00 10.71
N ARG A 268 -21.70 10.52 10.91
CA ARG A 268 -22.17 9.92 12.18
C ARG A 268 -22.06 8.39 12.21
N TRP A 269 -21.69 7.74 11.10
CA TRP A 269 -21.82 6.29 10.92
C TRP A 269 -20.48 5.53 11.03
N VAL A 270 -19.64 5.89 12.00
CA VAL A 270 -18.31 5.27 12.24
C VAL A 270 -18.36 3.73 12.32
N TRP A 271 -19.48 3.17 12.77
CA TRP A 271 -19.67 1.71 12.82
C TRP A 271 -19.83 1.08 11.42
N LEU A 272 -20.39 1.82 10.45
CA LEU A 272 -20.47 1.37 9.05
C LEU A 272 -19.08 1.31 8.42
N ASP A 273 -18.19 2.26 8.74
CA ASP A 273 -16.79 2.25 8.26
C ASP A 273 -16.07 0.99 8.77
N ALA A 274 -16.28 0.64 10.04
CA ALA A 274 -15.71 -0.57 10.62
C ALA A 274 -16.26 -1.84 9.94
N ILE A 275 -17.57 -1.90 9.68
CA ILE A 275 -18.20 -3.03 8.95
C ILE A 275 -17.66 -3.11 7.52
N ALA A 276 -17.55 -1.99 6.80
CA ALA A 276 -17.00 -1.94 5.46
C ALA A 276 -15.54 -2.43 5.44
N LEU A 277 -14.73 -1.96 6.38
CA LEU A 277 -13.34 -2.38 6.51
C LEU A 277 -13.22 -3.88 6.76
N ILE A 278 -14.01 -4.44 7.68
CA ILE A 278 -14.03 -5.88 7.98
C ILE A 278 -14.57 -6.67 6.78
N GLY A 279 -15.63 -6.19 6.11
CA GLY A 279 -16.24 -6.85 4.97
C GLY A 279 -15.30 -6.92 3.77
N PHE A 280 -14.75 -5.78 3.34
CA PHE A 280 -13.80 -5.72 2.23
C PHE A 280 -12.48 -6.42 2.56
N GLY A 281 -11.96 -6.23 3.78
CA GLY A 281 -10.76 -6.89 4.26
C GLY A 281 -10.93 -8.42 4.33
N GLY A 282 -12.06 -8.90 4.84
CA GLY A 282 -12.40 -10.31 4.89
C GLY A 282 -12.53 -10.93 3.49
N LEU A 283 -13.23 -10.26 2.57
CA LEU A 283 -13.34 -10.67 1.17
C LEU A 283 -11.96 -10.74 0.50
N TRP A 284 -11.15 -9.71 0.67
CA TRP A 284 -9.79 -9.70 0.13
C TRP A 284 -8.94 -10.84 0.68
N PHE A 285 -9.00 -11.10 2.00
CA PHE A 285 -8.26 -12.18 2.64
C PHE A 285 -8.72 -13.56 2.17
N ALA A 286 -10.03 -13.77 1.98
CA ALA A 286 -10.59 -15.00 1.43
C ALA A 286 -10.11 -15.22 -0.02
N LEU A 287 -10.12 -14.19 -0.86
CA LEU A 287 -9.61 -14.24 -2.22
C LEU A 287 -8.10 -14.51 -2.25
N LEU A 288 -7.33 -13.87 -1.38
CA LEU A 288 -5.89 -14.09 -1.27
C LEU A 288 -5.58 -15.55 -0.91
N THR A 289 -6.21 -16.09 0.15
CA THR A 289 -6.00 -17.48 0.57
C THR A 289 -6.36 -18.47 -0.51
N TRP A 290 -7.48 -18.23 -1.21
CA TRP A 290 -7.86 -19.02 -2.38
C TRP A 290 -6.85 -18.93 -3.53
N GLN A 291 -6.24 -17.75 -3.79
CA GLN A 291 -5.22 -17.59 -4.82
C GLN A 291 -3.89 -18.25 -4.42
N VAL A 292 -3.52 -18.21 -3.14
CA VAL A 292 -2.33 -18.88 -2.61
C VAL A 292 -2.46 -20.39 -2.73
N SER A 293 -3.64 -20.96 -2.42
CA SER A 293 -3.87 -22.40 -2.47
C SER A 293 -3.80 -23.01 -3.90
N LYS A 294 -3.96 -22.19 -4.95
CA LYS A 294 -3.95 -22.65 -6.35
C LYS A 294 -2.57 -22.84 -6.96
N ARG A 295 -1.50 -22.39 -6.30
CA ARG A 295 -0.15 -22.38 -6.90
C ARG A 295 0.92 -22.76 -5.87
N PRO A 296 2.05 -23.33 -6.31
CA PRO A 296 3.20 -23.59 -5.43
C PRO A 296 3.66 -22.29 -4.74
N ILE A 297 3.89 -22.36 -3.44
CA ILE A 297 4.33 -21.21 -2.62
C ILE A 297 5.78 -20.82 -2.95
N VAL A 298 6.56 -21.77 -3.47
CA VAL A 298 7.98 -21.59 -3.81
C VAL A 298 8.13 -21.54 -5.34
N PRO A 299 8.90 -20.59 -5.90
CA PRO A 299 9.21 -20.56 -7.33
C PRO A 299 10.24 -21.66 -7.65
N ILE A 300 9.80 -22.72 -8.35
CA ILE A 300 10.58 -23.97 -8.51
C ILE A 300 11.81 -23.75 -9.39
N ASN A 301 11.71 -22.96 -10.45
CA ASN A 301 12.75 -22.76 -11.46
C ASN A 301 13.25 -21.29 -11.51
N ASP A 302 13.31 -20.62 -10.35
CA ASP A 302 13.90 -19.28 -10.26
C ASP A 302 15.40 -19.39 -10.01
N PRO A 303 16.28 -18.89 -10.91
CA PRO A 303 17.73 -18.96 -10.73
C PRO A 303 18.24 -18.30 -9.43
N GLN A 304 17.53 -17.27 -8.95
CA GLN A 304 17.87 -16.64 -7.68
C GLN A 304 17.53 -17.54 -6.47
N PHE A 305 16.50 -18.37 -6.61
CA PHE A 305 16.11 -19.31 -5.57
C PHE A 305 17.16 -20.42 -5.40
N GLU A 306 17.68 -20.96 -6.50
CA GLU A 306 18.75 -21.95 -6.49
C GLU A 306 20.04 -21.40 -5.84
N SER A 307 20.40 -20.14 -6.15
CA SER A 307 21.57 -19.50 -5.55
C SER A 307 21.41 -19.29 -4.02
N VAL A 308 20.21 -19.00 -3.55
CA VAL A 308 19.91 -18.88 -2.12
C VAL A 308 20.01 -20.23 -1.41
N LEU A 309 19.49 -21.30 -2.00
CA LEU A 309 19.63 -22.65 -1.46
C LEU A 309 21.10 -23.08 -1.38
N ALA A 310 21.87 -22.82 -2.43
CA ALA A 310 23.32 -23.13 -2.46
C ALA A 310 24.08 -22.38 -1.34
N GLN A 311 23.78 -21.11 -1.11
CA GLN A 311 24.37 -20.33 -0.03
C GLN A 311 23.99 -20.85 1.38
N MET A 312 22.76 -21.32 1.56
CA MET A 312 22.31 -21.92 2.82
C MET A 312 23.06 -23.22 3.13
N HIS A 313 23.24 -24.10 2.13
CA HIS A 313 24.01 -25.33 2.27
C HIS A 313 25.50 -25.05 2.55
N ALA A 314 26.06 -23.99 1.94
CA ALA A 314 27.46 -23.60 2.16
C ALA A 314 27.68 -22.96 3.57
N SER A 315 26.65 -22.36 4.17
CA SER A 315 26.73 -21.73 5.50
C SER A 315 26.43 -22.67 6.67
N GLY A 316 26.15 -23.96 6.42
CA GLY A 316 26.04 -24.99 7.46
C GLY A 316 24.79 -24.88 8.35
N HIS A 317 23.71 -24.35 7.81
CA HIS A 317 22.40 -24.27 8.51
C HIS A 317 21.37 -25.14 7.83
#